data_3863858081e67d854b71096f052c0756
#
_entry.id   3863858081e67d854b71096f052c0756
#
_cell.length_a   1.000
_cell.length_b   1.000
_cell.length_c   1.000
_cell.angle_alpha   90.00
_cell.angle_beta   90.00
_cell.angle_gamma   90.00
#
_symmetry.space_group_name_H-M   'P 1'
#
loop_
_entity.id
_entity.type
_entity.pdbx_description
1 polymer ?
#
loop_
_entity_poly.entity_id
_entity_poly.type
_entity_poly.pdbx_seq_one_letter_code
_entity_poly.pdbx_strand_id
1 'polypeptide(L)'
;LTFFKITVLVTLLSFMLCVTLSYIMPLPSFYLLPTRAWEMGVGVLLSLKYKELAFSRIVHNNKNKLFFVGMACIFVPAITFNDDTVFPGYLASFPVIGAALIILSEGRVSNIFLSNRPMVFIGLISYSWYLWHWPLLSFSRIAYNEQLPGYKGIIISCASLIIAYFSYRFVELPFRKRELFSNQKIIFGYLFIICIMIFPMSMFFVSGGMPNRVNNVVLVTENNRHNSISDRCLVADTDELPNFSECIPDTNNDAVALLGDSHAAALRAGVNHFAELNKFSVYQLTKSSCPNIIDTPRFIGKNPEHATLCNNFNKKVMDLVLNNKKIKFVILSAFWDAGIDKLNGSNGYHSFSGDRSMDNMAAFNLGLRETIKILRENGKQIILVKDVPMFKFDVVKEVLINNIPLRSFIGDVLIASHDINGYSKRIEEKNSNVDLVIDNISSTGVRIIDPSDSLCEKVGCQYMIRNNAIYYDRQHLNSLGGVQALKDIY
;
A
#
# COMPACT_ATOMS: atom_id res chain seq x y z
N LEU A 1 22.38 -41.74 10.20
CA LEU A 1 21.94 -41.03 11.44
C LEU A 1 22.38 -39.55 11.44
N THR A 2 23.61 -39.25 11.02
CA THR A 2 24.17 -37.87 10.98
C THR A 2 23.41 -36.96 10.02
N PHE A 3 23.12 -37.42 8.80
CA PHE A 3 22.37 -36.64 7.79
C PHE A 3 20.98 -36.27 8.31
N PHE A 4 20.23 -37.18 8.91
CA PHE A 4 18.92 -36.91 9.49
C PHE A 4 19.00 -35.83 10.59
N LYS A 5 19.96 -35.92 11.51
CA LYS A 5 20.14 -34.92 12.58
C LYS A 5 20.48 -33.57 12.04
N ILE A 6 21.33 -33.45 11.02
CA ILE A 6 21.68 -32.19 10.35
C ILE A 6 20.43 -31.59 9.69
N THR A 7 19.67 -32.42 8.96
CA THR A 7 18.43 -31.94 8.31
C THR A 7 17.44 -31.41 9.35
N VAL A 8 17.25 -32.11 10.48
CA VAL A 8 16.39 -31.63 11.58
C VAL A 8 16.89 -30.27 12.09
N LEU A 9 18.17 -30.15 12.38
CA LEU A 9 18.76 -28.91 12.90
C LEU A 9 18.57 -27.74 11.92
N VAL A 10 18.89 -27.94 10.64
CA VAL A 10 18.73 -26.90 9.60
C VAL A 10 17.26 -26.51 9.43
N THR A 11 16.35 -27.47 9.44
CA THR A 11 14.91 -27.22 9.34
C THR A 11 14.40 -26.38 10.52
N LEU A 12 14.81 -26.70 11.74
CA LEU A 12 14.42 -25.96 12.94
C LEU A 12 15.00 -24.53 12.96
N LEU A 13 16.28 -24.38 12.61
CA LEU A 13 16.91 -23.06 12.53
C LEU A 13 16.25 -22.18 11.47
N SER A 14 15.95 -22.73 10.30
CA SER A 14 15.23 -22.04 9.23
C SER A 14 13.81 -21.64 9.66
N PHE A 15 13.10 -22.51 10.37
CA PHE A 15 11.75 -22.20 10.89
C PHE A 15 11.79 -21.11 11.95
N MET A 16 12.72 -21.17 12.91
CA MET A 16 12.88 -20.10 13.91
C MET A 16 13.22 -18.76 13.24
N LEU A 17 14.11 -18.77 12.25
CA LEU A 17 14.44 -17.58 11.48
C LEU A 17 13.23 -17.03 10.72
N CYS A 18 12.42 -17.90 10.11
CA CYS A 18 11.16 -17.51 9.48
C CYS A 18 10.22 -16.81 10.45
N VAL A 19 9.95 -17.42 11.60
CA VAL A 19 9.04 -16.86 12.60
C VAL A 19 9.52 -15.50 13.11
N THR A 20 10.79 -15.39 13.50
CA THR A 20 11.32 -14.13 14.04
C THR A 20 11.35 -13.01 13.01
N LEU A 21 11.85 -13.28 11.79
CA LEU A 21 11.94 -12.26 10.74
C LEU A 21 10.57 -11.85 10.17
N SER A 22 9.55 -12.69 10.24
CA SER A 22 8.21 -12.32 9.76
C SER A 22 7.58 -11.18 10.57
N TYR A 23 7.97 -10.99 11.83
CA TYR A 23 7.51 -9.87 12.65
C TYR A 23 8.36 -8.61 12.48
N ILE A 24 9.66 -8.76 12.18
CA ILE A 24 10.62 -7.65 12.11
C ILE A 24 10.74 -7.13 10.67
N MET A 25 10.85 -8.05 9.71
CA MET A 25 11.10 -7.78 8.30
C MET A 25 10.25 -8.70 7.41
N PRO A 26 8.93 -8.48 7.28
CA PRO A 26 8.02 -9.41 6.59
C PRO A 26 8.39 -9.67 5.12
N LEU A 27 8.77 -8.63 4.36
CA LEU A 27 9.14 -8.79 2.96
C LEU A 27 10.41 -9.66 2.77
N PRO A 28 11.55 -9.40 3.42
CA PRO A 28 12.70 -10.31 3.39
C PRO A 28 12.37 -11.73 3.85
N SER A 29 11.57 -11.88 4.91
CA SER A 29 11.16 -13.19 5.41
C SER A 29 10.42 -14.01 4.36
N PHE A 30 9.62 -13.38 3.51
CA PHE A 30 8.84 -14.04 2.46
C PHE A 30 9.71 -14.49 1.28
N TYR A 31 10.74 -13.71 0.89
CA TYR A 31 11.50 -13.97 -0.34
C TYR A 31 12.85 -14.66 -0.13
N LEU A 32 13.43 -14.61 1.07
CA LEU A 32 14.75 -15.19 1.30
C LEU A 32 14.69 -16.71 1.45
N LEU A 33 15.63 -17.42 0.80
CA LEU A 33 15.75 -18.88 0.89
C LEU A 33 15.96 -19.39 2.33
N PRO A 34 16.81 -18.79 3.17
CA PRO A 34 17.04 -19.28 4.53
C PRO A 34 15.79 -19.29 5.41
N THR A 35 14.83 -18.40 5.19
CA THR A 35 13.57 -18.33 5.94
C THR A 35 12.51 -19.31 5.45
N ARG A 36 12.68 -19.87 4.26
CA ARG A 36 11.75 -20.83 3.63
C ARG A 36 12.31 -22.24 3.47
N ALA A 37 13.61 -22.45 3.72
CA ALA A 37 14.24 -23.77 3.56
C ALA A 37 13.61 -24.85 4.45
N TRP A 38 12.99 -24.50 5.58
CA TRP A 38 12.29 -25.41 6.47
C TRP A 38 11.07 -26.08 5.80
N GLU A 39 10.39 -25.39 4.88
CA GLU A 39 9.25 -25.95 4.14
C GLU A 39 9.70 -27.20 3.34
N MET A 40 10.82 -27.08 2.64
CA MET A 40 11.43 -28.21 1.95
C MET A 40 12.08 -29.21 2.92
N GLY A 41 12.64 -28.72 4.03
CA GLY A 41 13.21 -29.52 5.09
C GLY A 41 12.22 -30.53 5.67
N VAL A 42 10.97 -30.11 5.90
CA VAL A 42 9.88 -31.01 6.32
C VAL A 42 9.65 -32.11 5.29
N GLY A 43 9.64 -31.80 3.99
CA GLY A 43 9.51 -32.80 2.93
C GLY A 43 10.67 -33.79 2.90
N VAL A 44 11.93 -33.34 3.10
CA VAL A 44 13.09 -34.19 3.19
C VAL A 44 13.02 -35.12 4.41
N LEU A 45 12.65 -34.56 5.58
CA LEU A 45 12.47 -35.37 6.80
C LEU A 45 11.38 -36.42 6.64
N LEU A 46 10.28 -36.06 6.01
CA LEU A 46 9.20 -36.96 5.68
C LEU A 46 9.69 -38.07 4.76
N SER A 47 10.44 -37.76 3.71
CA SER A 47 10.96 -38.77 2.78
C SER A 47 11.93 -39.80 3.44
N LEU A 48 12.77 -39.29 4.37
CA LEU A 48 13.72 -40.12 5.12
C LEU A 48 13.03 -41.11 6.07
N LYS A 49 11.88 -40.71 6.61
CA LYS A 49 11.10 -41.50 7.58
C LYS A 49 9.80 -42.05 7.00
N TYR A 50 9.57 -41.91 5.70
CA TYR A 50 8.32 -42.27 5.05
C TYR A 50 7.88 -43.72 5.34
N LYS A 51 8.79 -44.70 5.15
CA LYS A 51 8.47 -46.09 5.38
C LYS A 51 8.08 -46.38 6.82
N GLU A 52 8.84 -45.85 7.80
CA GLU A 52 8.52 -46.03 9.22
C GLU A 52 7.16 -45.41 9.59
N LEU A 53 6.88 -44.19 9.09
CA LEU A 53 5.66 -43.49 9.38
C LEU A 53 4.44 -44.09 8.65
N ALA A 54 4.55 -44.38 7.36
CA ALA A 54 3.45 -44.93 6.56
C ALA A 54 2.99 -46.30 7.02
N PHE A 55 3.93 -47.15 7.52
CA PHE A 55 3.62 -48.43 8.09
C PHE A 55 3.30 -48.42 9.58
N SER A 56 3.38 -47.26 10.24
CA SER A 56 2.94 -47.13 11.63
C SER A 56 1.47 -47.47 11.74
N ARG A 57 1.06 -48.15 12.81
CA ARG A 57 -0.33 -48.55 13.08
C ARG A 57 -1.28 -47.35 13.12
N ILE A 58 -0.76 -46.22 13.62
CA ILE A 58 -1.52 -44.96 13.75
C ILE A 58 -1.86 -44.39 12.35
N VAL A 59 -0.88 -44.27 11.47
CA VAL A 59 -1.07 -43.73 10.12
C VAL A 59 -1.93 -44.68 9.31
N HIS A 60 -1.61 -45.98 9.34
CA HIS A 60 -2.34 -46.99 8.58
C HIS A 60 -3.83 -47.03 8.89
N ASN A 61 -4.19 -46.95 10.17
CA ASN A 61 -5.61 -46.99 10.60
C ASN A 61 -6.36 -45.67 10.37
N ASN A 62 -5.66 -44.54 10.17
CA ASN A 62 -6.27 -43.21 10.06
C ASN A 62 -6.07 -42.52 8.72
N LYS A 63 -5.69 -43.22 7.67
CA LYS A 63 -5.37 -42.63 6.35
C LYS A 63 -6.42 -41.63 5.86
N ASN A 64 -7.70 -41.97 5.92
CA ASN A 64 -8.77 -41.08 5.47
C ASN A 64 -8.89 -39.83 6.34
N LYS A 65 -8.73 -39.95 7.67
CA LYS A 65 -8.75 -38.79 8.59
C LYS A 65 -7.57 -37.86 8.31
N LEU A 66 -6.37 -38.42 8.10
CA LEU A 66 -5.16 -37.65 7.77
C LEU A 66 -5.35 -36.88 6.46
N PHE A 67 -5.99 -37.48 5.45
CA PHE A 67 -6.30 -36.81 4.20
C PHE A 67 -7.20 -35.59 4.43
N PHE A 68 -8.33 -35.74 5.11
CA PHE A 68 -9.26 -34.61 5.34
C PHE A 68 -8.66 -33.55 6.27
N VAL A 69 -7.92 -33.91 7.29
CA VAL A 69 -7.20 -32.98 8.15
C VAL A 69 -6.15 -32.21 7.32
N GLY A 70 -5.38 -32.91 6.50
CA GLY A 70 -4.42 -32.29 5.59
C GLY A 70 -5.06 -31.30 4.62
N MET A 71 -6.19 -31.68 4.02
CA MET A 71 -6.99 -30.76 3.18
C MET A 71 -7.47 -29.54 3.96
N ALA A 72 -8.00 -29.73 5.15
CA ALA A 72 -8.43 -28.61 6.01
C ALA A 72 -7.26 -27.66 6.35
N CYS A 73 -6.07 -28.21 6.69
CA CYS A 73 -4.88 -27.42 6.95
C CYS A 73 -4.41 -26.57 5.75
N ILE A 74 -4.77 -26.95 4.53
CA ILE A 74 -4.45 -26.15 3.33
C ILE A 74 -5.57 -25.18 3.00
N PHE A 75 -6.83 -25.62 2.97
CA PHE A 75 -7.93 -24.80 2.48
C PHE A 75 -8.44 -23.78 3.49
N VAL A 76 -8.43 -24.09 4.80
CA VAL A 76 -8.88 -23.14 5.81
C VAL A 76 -7.99 -21.89 5.82
N PRO A 77 -6.64 -22.00 5.89
CA PRO A 77 -5.77 -20.84 5.75
C PRO A 77 -5.96 -20.05 4.45
N ALA A 78 -6.15 -20.76 3.32
CA ALA A 78 -6.35 -20.12 2.03
C ALA A 78 -7.62 -19.24 1.96
N ILE A 79 -8.62 -19.51 2.81
CA ILE A 79 -9.89 -18.78 2.86
C ILE A 79 -9.86 -17.71 3.98
N THR A 80 -9.19 -17.99 5.09
CA THR A 80 -9.23 -17.15 6.30
C THR A 80 -8.10 -16.13 6.39
N PHE A 81 -6.94 -16.39 5.76
CA PHE A 81 -5.83 -15.45 5.78
C PHE A 81 -6.13 -14.26 4.88
N ASN A 82 -5.76 -13.08 5.37
CA ASN A 82 -5.95 -11.79 4.70
C ASN A 82 -4.66 -10.97 4.76
N ASP A 83 -4.68 -9.75 4.23
CA ASP A 83 -3.53 -8.86 4.17
C ASP A 83 -2.99 -8.46 5.56
N ASP A 84 -3.79 -8.61 6.62
CA ASP A 84 -3.39 -8.33 8.00
C ASP A 84 -2.70 -9.51 8.69
N THR A 85 -2.72 -10.67 8.04
CA THR A 85 -2.13 -11.90 8.59
C THR A 85 -0.61 -11.85 8.44
N VAL A 86 0.11 -12.01 9.56
CA VAL A 86 1.58 -12.11 9.55
C VAL A 86 1.98 -13.42 8.89
N PHE A 87 2.35 -13.32 7.61
CA PHE A 87 2.74 -14.47 6.79
C PHE A 87 4.13 -14.22 6.15
N PRO A 88 5.03 -15.24 6.08
CA PRO A 88 4.80 -16.66 6.38
C PRO A 88 4.71 -16.99 7.88
N GLY A 89 5.59 -16.49 8.72
CA GLY A 89 5.59 -16.74 10.17
C GLY A 89 5.32 -18.20 10.55
N TYR A 90 4.79 -18.42 11.75
CA TYR A 90 4.38 -19.75 12.20
C TYR A 90 3.13 -20.27 11.47
N LEU A 91 2.35 -19.38 10.87
CA LEU A 91 1.11 -19.76 10.17
C LEU A 91 1.37 -20.56 8.89
N ALA A 92 2.53 -20.40 8.27
CA ALA A 92 2.95 -21.23 7.13
C ALA A 92 3.08 -22.72 7.49
N SER A 93 3.16 -23.06 8.79
CA SER A 93 3.19 -24.47 9.22
C SER A 93 1.90 -25.23 8.88
N PHE A 94 0.75 -24.56 8.85
CA PHE A 94 -0.52 -25.23 8.51
C PHE A 94 -0.49 -25.86 7.11
N PRO A 95 -0.27 -25.13 6.02
CA PRO A 95 -0.23 -25.73 4.70
C PRO A 95 0.94 -26.74 4.52
N VAL A 96 2.09 -26.52 5.17
CA VAL A 96 3.23 -27.44 5.08
C VAL A 96 2.92 -28.79 5.78
N ILE A 97 2.36 -28.73 7.00
CA ILE A 97 1.89 -29.93 7.71
C ILE A 97 0.75 -30.58 6.94
N GLY A 98 -0.18 -29.78 6.41
CA GLY A 98 -1.27 -30.27 5.57
C GLY A 98 -0.77 -31.11 4.38
N ALA A 99 0.22 -30.61 3.65
CA ALA A 99 0.85 -31.33 2.55
C ALA A 99 1.53 -32.63 3.02
N ALA A 100 2.24 -32.59 4.14
CA ALA A 100 2.87 -33.79 4.73
C ALA A 100 1.83 -34.85 5.13
N LEU A 101 0.71 -34.45 5.73
CA LEU A 101 -0.40 -35.34 6.09
C LEU A 101 -1.04 -35.98 4.86
N ILE A 102 -1.24 -35.20 3.79
CA ILE A 102 -1.79 -35.72 2.52
C ILE A 102 -0.86 -36.77 1.91
N ILE A 103 0.45 -36.51 1.90
CA ILE A 103 1.45 -37.47 1.40
C ILE A 103 1.41 -38.78 2.22
N LEU A 104 1.30 -38.68 3.57
CA LEU A 104 1.20 -39.86 4.43
C LEU A 104 -0.15 -40.59 4.31
N SER A 105 -1.19 -39.92 3.84
CA SER A 105 -2.54 -40.47 3.75
C SER A 105 -2.74 -41.41 2.56
N GLU A 106 -1.69 -41.79 1.84
CA GLU A 106 -1.78 -42.65 0.65
C GLU A 106 -2.73 -43.84 0.86
N GLY A 107 -3.87 -43.81 0.15
CA GLY A 107 -4.95 -44.75 0.32
C GLY A 107 -6.08 -44.54 -0.70
N ARG A 108 -7.20 -45.28 -0.54
CA ARG A 108 -8.30 -45.26 -1.50
C ARG A 108 -8.90 -43.85 -1.70
N VAL A 109 -9.12 -43.11 -0.61
CA VAL A 109 -9.73 -41.78 -0.68
C VAL A 109 -8.78 -40.77 -1.34
N SER A 110 -7.52 -40.69 -0.88
CA SER A 110 -6.53 -39.79 -1.48
C SER A 110 -6.32 -40.09 -2.97
N ASN A 111 -6.32 -41.37 -3.37
CA ASN A 111 -6.18 -41.77 -4.77
C ASN A 111 -7.39 -41.33 -5.63
N ILE A 112 -8.60 -41.42 -5.13
CA ILE A 112 -9.79 -40.95 -5.85
C ILE A 112 -9.69 -39.45 -6.13
N PHE A 113 -9.28 -38.65 -5.13
CA PHE A 113 -9.23 -37.20 -5.25
C PHE A 113 -7.98 -36.71 -6.00
N LEU A 114 -6.80 -37.28 -5.76
CA LEU A 114 -5.53 -36.74 -6.25
C LEU A 114 -4.95 -37.51 -7.46
N SER A 115 -5.27 -38.80 -7.64
CA SER A 115 -4.72 -39.59 -8.74
C SER A 115 -5.64 -39.65 -9.98
N ASN A 116 -6.71 -38.85 -10.00
CA ASN A 116 -7.53 -38.72 -11.20
C ASN A 116 -6.80 -37.90 -12.28
N ARG A 117 -7.15 -38.16 -13.55
CA ARG A 117 -6.46 -37.53 -14.70
C ARG A 117 -6.39 -35.99 -14.65
N PRO A 118 -7.45 -35.26 -14.32
CA PRO A 118 -7.40 -33.80 -14.21
C PRO A 118 -6.41 -33.31 -13.13
N MET A 119 -6.44 -33.89 -11.94
CA MET A 119 -5.54 -33.50 -10.85
C MET A 119 -4.08 -33.79 -11.17
N VAL A 120 -3.80 -34.96 -11.73
CA VAL A 120 -2.45 -35.31 -12.19
C VAL A 120 -1.99 -34.34 -13.28
N PHE A 121 -2.86 -33.98 -14.23
CA PHE A 121 -2.53 -33.01 -15.26
C PHE A 121 -2.22 -31.62 -14.66
N ILE A 122 -3.04 -31.10 -13.75
CA ILE A 122 -2.78 -29.84 -13.03
C ILE A 122 -1.46 -29.93 -12.29
N GLY A 123 -1.19 -31.04 -11.60
CA GLY A 123 0.07 -31.26 -10.90
C GLY A 123 1.29 -31.22 -11.84
N LEU A 124 1.19 -31.80 -13.03
CA LEU A 124 2.27 -31.79 -14.02
C LEU A 124 2.60 -30.39 -14.55
N ILE A 125 1.58 -29.55 -14.77
CA ILE A 125 1.77 -28.19 -15.28
C ILE A 125 1.93 -27.15 -14.17
N SER A 126 1.78 -27.53 -12.90
CA SER A 126 1.69 -26.59 -11.76
C SER A 126 2.90 -25.65 -11.64
N TYR A 127 4.12 -26.14 -11.89
CA TYR A 127 5.32 -25.32 -11.87
C TYR A 127 5.32 -24.26 -12.99
N SER A 128 5.05 -24.66 -14.21
CA SER A 128 4.90 -23.72 -15.33
C SER A 128 3.76 -22.74 -15.09
N TRP A 129 2.64 -23.19 -14.49
CA TRP A 129 1.52 -22.32 -14.14
C TRP A 129 1.90 -21.30 -13.06
N TYR A 130 2.61 -21.72 -12.01
CA TYR A 130 3.16 -20.83 -10.99
C TYR A 130 4.05 -19.74 -11.60
N LEU A 131 4.89 -20.07 -12.58
CA LEU A 131 5.77 -19.10 -13.23
C LEU A 131 5.00 -18.07 -14.08
N TRP A 132 3.89 -18.45 -14.72
CA TRP A 132 3.18 -17.57 -15.64
C TRP A 132 2.02 -16.80 -15.02
N HIS A 133 1.29 -17.37 -14.04
CA HIS A 133 0.11 -16.71 -13.48
C HIS A 133 0.46 -15.39 -12.79
N TRP A 134 1.54 -15.36 -12.02
CA TRP A 134 1.94 -14.18 -11.26
C TRP A 134 2.35 -12.99 -12.14
N PRO A 135 3.25 -13.12 -13.13
CA PRO A 135 3.56 -12.02 -14.04
C PRO A 135 2.32 -11.49 -14.76
N LEU A 136 1.45 -12.35 -15.26
CA LEU A 136 0.25 -11.93 -15.97
C LEU A 136 -0.70 -11.14 -15.06
N LEU A 137 -0.94 -11.59 -13.84
CA LEU A 137 -1.75 -10.87 -12.86
C LEU A 137 -1.09 -9.55 -12.45
N SER A 138 0.23 -9.53 -12.23
CA SER A 138 0.96 -8.33 -11.82
C SER A 138 0.95 -7.28 -12.92
N PHE A 139 1.22 -7.65 -14.18
CA PHE A 139 1.14 -6.71 -15.30
C PHE A 139 -0.28 -6.21 -15.52
N SER A 140 -1.29 -7.07 -15.37
CA SER A 140 -2.68 -6.65 -15.48
C SER A 140 -3.09 -5.67 -14.38
N ARG A 141 -2.64 -5.88 -13.14
CA ARG A 141 -2.85 -4.92 -12.03
C ARG A 141 -2.14 -3.59 -12.25
N ILE A 142 -0.92 -3.62 -12.79
CA ILE A 142 -0.18 -2.39 -13.12
C ILE A 142 -0.90 -1.60 -14.23
N ALA A 143 -1.47 -2.30 -15.22
CA ALA A 143 -2.17 -1.65 -16.33
C ALA A 143 -3.60 -1.21 -15.97
N TYR A 144 -4.25 -1.85 -15.01
CA TYR A 144 -5.65 -1.57 -14.66
C TYR A 144 -5.82 -0.45 -13.63
N ASN A 145 -4.89 0.24 -13.20
CA ASN A 145 -4.87 1.40 -12.28
C ASN A 145 -5.94 1.51 -11.15
N GLU A 146 -6.98 0.72 -11.18
CA GLU A 146 -8.01 0.56 -10.14
C GLU A 146 -7.87 -0.84 -9.51
N GLN A 147 -8.75 -1.19 -8.57
CA GLN A 147 -8.82 -2.56 -8.10
C GLN A 147 -9.29 -3.48 -9.23
N LEU A 148 -8.42 -4.40 -9.65
CA LEU A 148 -8.76 -5.37 -10.69
C LEU A 148 -9.97 -6.20 -10.24
N PRO A 149 -11.13 -6.14 -10.95
CA PRO A 149 -12.30 -6.92 -10.60
C PRO A 149 -11.97 -8.41 -10.53
N GLY A 150 -12.49 -9.10 -9.51
CA GLY A 150 -12.17 -10.51 -9.25
C GLY A 150 -12.41 -11.42 -10.48
N TYR A 151 -13.48 -11.18 -11.25
CA TYR A 151 -13.76 -11.96 -12.47
C TYR A 151 -12.68 -11.79 -13.54
N LYS A 152 -12.08 -10.58 -13.70
CA LYS A 152 -10.95 -10.36 -14.62
C LYS A 152 -9.70 -11.11 -14.13
N GLY A 153 -9.45 -11.11 -12.83
CA GLY A 153 -8.37 -11.91 -12.23
C GLY A 153 -8.52 -13.42 -12.51
N ILE A 154 -9.75 -13.94 -12.40
CA ILE A 154 -10.07 -15.35 -12.73
C ILE A 154 -9.81 -15.63 -14.22
N ILE A 155 -10.28 -14.77 -15.13
CA ILE A 155 -10.08 -14.94 -16.58
C ILE A 155 -8.57 -14.97 -16.91
N ILE A 156 -7.79 -14.04 -16.34
CA ILE A 156 -6.35 -13.98 -16.57
C ILE A 156 -5.65 -15.23 -16.00
N SER A 157 -6.07 -15.69 -14.83
CA SER A 157 -5.54 -16.93 -14.23
C SER A 157 -5.87 -18.17 -15.06
N CYS A 158 -7.09 -18.23 -15.63
CA CYS A 158 -7.45 -19.30 -16.55
C CYS A 158 -6.67 -19.22 -17.88
N ALA A 159 -6.48 -18.02 -18.43
CA ALA A 159 -5.68 -17.83 -19.64
C ALA A 159 -4.19 -18.23 -19.39
N SER A 160 -3.68 -18.01 -18.20
CA SER A 160 -2.33 -18.42 -17.84
C SER A 160 -2.11 -19.93 -17.86
N LEU A 161 -3.17 -20.75 -17.68
CA LEU A 161 -3.10 -22.21 -17.83
C LEU A 161 -2.74 -22.64 -19.25
N ILE A 162 -3.24 -21.92 -20.25
CA ILE A 162 -2.95 -22.21 -21.68
C ILE A 162 -1.46 -21.98 -21.92
N ILE A 163 -0.93 -20.83 -21.48
CA ILE A 163 0.48 -20.50 -21.62
C ILE A 163 1.36 -21.49 -20.83
N ALA A 164 0.95 -21.82 -19.61
CA ALA A 164 1.63 -22.80 -18.77
C ALA A 164 1.69 -24.19 -19.44
N TYR A 165 0.62 -24.63 -20.09
CA TYR A 165 0.60 -25.90 -20.83
C TYR A 165 1.63 -25.91 -21.97
N PHE A 166 1.69 -24.82 -22.76
CA PHE A 166 2.70 -24.70 -23.82
C PHE A 166 4.12 -24.62 -23.25
N SER A 167 4.33 -23.85 -22.18
CA SER A 167 5.61 -23.78 -21.48
C SER A 167 6.05 -25.15 -20.94
N TYR A 168 5.13 -25.89 -20.29
CA TYR A 168 5.39 -27.26 -19.83
C TYR A 168 5.76 -28.19 -21.00
N ARG A 169 4.97 -28.18 -22.08
CA ARG A 169 5.14 -29.12 -23.20
C ARG A 169 6.41 -28.86 -24.00
N PHE A 170 6.73 -27.60 -24.28
CA PHE A 170 7.80 -27.23 -25.21
C PHE A 170 9.09 -26.78 -24.54
N VAL A 171 9.03 -26.36 -23.29
CA VAL A 171 10.19 -25.92 -22.53
C VAL A 171 10.52 -26.92 -21.41
N GLU A 172 9.66 -27.05 -20.40
CA GLU A 172 9.97 -27.83 -19.20
C GLU A 172 10.20 -29.31 -19.52
N LEU A 173 9.30 -29.94 -20.26
CA LEU A 173 9.37 -31.39 -20.53
C LEU A 173 10.63 -31.83 -21.29
N PRO A 174 11.08 -31.11 -22.37
CA PRO A 174 12.33 -31.43 -23.05
C PRO A 174 13.57 -31.31 -22.16
N PHE A 175 13.63 -30.30 -21.30
CA PHE A 175 14.75 -30.15 -20.35
C PHE A 175 14.74 -31.22 -19.24
N ARG A 176 13.57 -31.58 -18.73
CA ARG A 176 13.44 -32.64 -17.71
C ARG A 176 13.82 -34.01 -18.23
N LYS A 177 13.47 -34.34 -19.45
CA LYS A 177 13.78 -35.63 -20.05
C LYS A 177 15.24 -35.78 -20.48
N ARG A 178 15.99 -34.66 -20.52
CA ARG A 178 17.39 -34.61 -20.96
C ARG A 178 17.67 -35.24 -22.35
N GLU A 179 16.60 -35.31 -23.18
CA GLU A 179 16.68 -35.95 -24.51
C GLU A 179 17.39 -35.06 -25.54
N LEU A 180 17.34 -33.72 -25.37
CA LEU A 180 17.82 -32.77 -26.35
C LEU A 180 19.20 -32.21 -26.06
N PHE A 181 19.63 -32.17 -24.78
CA PHE A 181 20.86 -31.47 -24.41
C PHE A 181 21.69 -32.26 -23.42
N SER A 182 23.02 -32.38 -23.68
CA SER A 182 23.99 -32.85 -22.68
C SER A 182 24.12 -31.85 -21.52
N ASN A 183 24.52 -32.32 -20.34
CA ASN A 183 24.73 -31.46 -19.16
C ASN A 183 25.66 -30.27 -19.45
N GLN A 184 26.70 -30.45 -20.24
CA GLN A 184 27.60 -29.36 -20.63
C GLN A 184 26.91 -28.29 -21.47
N LYS A 185 26.12 -28.69 -22.49
CA LYS A 185 25.35 -27.73 -23.31
C LYS A 185 24.32 -26.96 -22.50
N ILE A 186 23.69 -27.59 -21.50
CA ILE A 186 22.77 -26.93 -20.58
C ILE A 186 23.50 -25.88 -19.74
N ILE A 187 24.66 -26.23 -19.15
CA ILE A 187 25.46 -25.29 -18.35
C ILE A 187 25.96 -24.11 -19.22
N PHE A 188 26.50 -24.37 -20.40
CA PHE A 188 26.96 -23.31 -21.29
C PHE A 188 25.81 -22.42 -21.76
N GLY A 189 24.64 -22.99 -22.08
CA GLY A 189 23.45 -22.22 -22.44
C GLY A 189 22.96 -21.34 -21.29
N TYR A 190 22.99 -21.87 -20.07
CA TYR A 190 22.61 -21.13 -18.86
C TYR A 190 23.57 -19.96 -18.59
N LEU A 191 24.88 -20.20 -18.64
CA LEU A 191 25.89 -19.15 -18.49
C LEU A 191 25.79 -18.09 -19.59
N PHE A 192 25.52 -18.48 -20.83
CA PHE A 192 25.30 -17.56 -21.93
C PHE A 192 24.08 -16.68 -21.73
N ILE A 193 22.95 -17.23 -21.29
CA ILE A 193 21.73 -16.46 -20.95
C ILE A 193 22.01 -15.51 -19.80
N ILE A 194 22.71 -15.93 -18.75
CA ILE A 194 23.10 -15.07 -17.63
C ILE A 194 23.93 -13.88 -18.13
N CYS A 195 24.94 -14.13 -18.96
CA CYS A 195 25.78 -13.05 -19.52
C CYS A 195 24.96 -12.08 -20.37
N ILE A 196 24.06 -12.59 -21.23
CA ILE A 196 23.15 -11.74 -22.03
C ILE A 196 22.21 -10.90 -21.13
N MET A 197 21.79 -11.43 -19.98
CA MET A 197 20.92 -10.69 -19.07
C MET A 197 21.69 -9.66 -18.21
N ILE A 198 22.93 -9.99 -17.80
CA ILE A 198 23.75 -9.09 -16.97
C ILE A 198 24.10 -7.81 -17.75
N PHE A 199 24.41 -7.88 -19.06
CA PHE A 199 24.81 -6.72 -19.85
C PHE A 199 23.72 -5.63 -19.91
N PRO A 200 22.49 -5.90 -20.36
CA PRO A 200 21.44 -4.88 -20.36
C PRO A 200 21.07 -4.45 -18.94
N MET A 201 21.12 -5.34 -17.96
CA MET A 201 20.81 -5.01 -16.56
C MET A 201 21.84 -4.02 -15.99
N SER A 202 23.13 -4.24 -16.24
CA SER A 202 24.19 -3.29 -15.86
C SER A 202 24.05 -1.95 -16.58
N MET A 203 23.73 -1.97 -17.87
CA MET A 203 23.49 -0.76 -18.65
C MET A 203 22.30 0.05 -18.12
N PHE A 204 21.19 -0.61 -17.76
CA PHE A 204 20.04 0.00 -17.09
C PHE A 204 20.42 0.63 -15.75
N PHE A 205 21.22 -0.08 -14.94
CA PHE A 205 21.65 0.42 -13.64
C PHE A 205 22.55 1.66 -13.76
N VAL A 206 23.57 1.59 -14.62
CA VAL A 206 24.52 2.71 -14.84
C VAL A 206 23.83 3.93 -15.45
N SER A 207 22.87 3.75 -16.33
CA SER A 207 22.12 4.84 -16.98
C SER A 207 20.97 5.41 -16.14
N GLY A 208 20.79 4.99 -14.89
CA GLY A 208 19.66 5.41 -14.05
C GLY A 208 18.30 5.04 -14.64
N GLY A 209 18.19 3.88 -15.33
CA GLY A 209 16.95 3.39 -15.92
C GLY A 209 16.69 3.90 -17.35
N MET A 210 17.65 4.51 -18.02
CA MET A 210 17.51 5.09 -19.36
C MET A 210 16.34 6.10 -19.45
N PRO A 211 16.39 7.24 -18.75
CA PRO A 211 15.28 8.21 -18.69
C PRO A 211 14.84 8.70 -20.09
N ASN A 212 15.76 8.76 -21.05
CA ASN A 212 15.48 9.20 -22.43
C ASN A 212 14.53 8.27 -23.22
N ARG A 213 14.20 7.07 -22.68
CA ARG A 213 13.25 6.13 -23.33
C ARG A 213 11.79 6.53 -23.14
N VAL A 214 11.50 7.41 -22.20
CA VAL A 214 10.14 7.88 -21.88
C VAL A 214 10.01 9.36 -22.22
N ASN A 215 8.78 9.81 -22.44
CA ASN A 215 8.53 11.22 -22.73
C ASN A 215 8.72 12.10 -21.48
N ASN A 216 8.86 13.40 -21.68
CA ASN A 216 9.10 14.34 -20.60
C ASN A 216 7.97 14.39 -19.56
N VAL A 217 6.73 14.11 -19.97
CA VAL A 217 5.57 14.06 -19.07
C VAL A 217 5.77 13.00 -17.98
N VAL A 218 6.27 11.82 -18.35
CA VAL A 218 6.57 10.73 -17.41
C VAL A 218 7.65 11.14 -16.43
N LEU A 219 8.75 11.75 -16.92
CA LEU A 219 9.88 12.16 -16.07
C LEU A 219 9.46 13.24 -15.06
N VAL A 220 8.74 14.26 -15.52
CA VAL A 220 8.24 15.33 -14.64
C VAL A 220 7.27 14.79 -13.60
N THR A 221 6.37 13.88 -13.99
CA THR A 221 5.39 13.28 -13.09
C THR A 221 6.08 12.46 -11.99
N GLU A 222 7.06 11.63 -12.33
CA GLU A 222 7.82 10.84 -11.35
C GLU A 222 8.69 11.72 -10.43
N ASN A 223 9.33 12.76 -10.95
CA ASN A 223 10.11 13.70 -10.16
C ASN A 223 9.23 14.47 -9.17
N ASN A 224 8.07 14.94 -9.61
CA ASN A 224 7.10 15.63 -8.73
C ASN A 224 6.60 14.70 -7.63
N ARG A 225 6.34 13.44 -7.94
CA ARG A 225 5.98 12.42 -6.95
C ARG A 225 7.07 12.24 -5.91
N HIS A 226 8.32 12.07 -6.34
CA HIS A 226 9.45 11.87 -5.42
C HIS A 226 9.62 13.05 -4.46
N ASN A 227 9.58 14.27 -4.98
CA ASN A 227 9.74 15.50 -4.18
C ASN A 227 8.60 15.65 -3.16
N SER A 228 7.36 15.31 -3.51
CA SER A 228 6.21 15.41 -2.63
C SER A 228 6.22 14.38 -1.49
N ILE A 229 6.73 13.17 -1.73
CA ILE A 229 6.87 12.13 -0.70
C ILE A 229 7.99 12.46 0.29
N SER A 230 8.97 13.28 -0.11
CA SER A 230 10.17 13.61 0.69
C SER A 230 9.99 14.81 1.62
N ASP A 231 8.75 15.19 1.98
CA ASP A 231 8.49 16.35 2.86
C ASP A 231 9.01 16.12 4.29
N ARG A 232 10.07 16.85 4.66
CA ARG A 232 10.69 16.78 5.99
C ARG A 232 9.87 17.43 7.09
N CYS A 233 8.90 18.26 6.72
CA CYS A 233 8.02 18.94 7.67
C CYS A 233 6.79 18.09 8.04
N LEU A 234 6.55 16.99 7.32
CA LEU A 234 5.51 16.03 7.65
C LEU A 234 6.06 14.96 8.61
N VAL A 235 5.75 15.11 9.90
CA VAL A 235 6.17 14.17 10.94
C VAL A 235 5.35 12.86 10.85
N ALA A 236 5.98 11.70 11.01
CA ALA A 236 5.30 10.41 10.96
C ALA A 236 5.21 9.72 12.35
N ASP A 237 6.32 9.20 12.84
CA ASP A 237 6.36 8.23 13.94
C ASP A 237 6.71 8.82 15.31
N THR A 238 6.70 10.15 15.46
CA THR A 238 7.02 10.84 16.71
C THR A 238 5.98 11.91 17.03
N ASP A 239 5.95 12.39 18.26
CA ASP A 239 5.17 13.55 18.69
C ASP A 239 5.99 14.84 18.77
N GLU A 240 7.27 14.81 18.32
CA GLU A 240 8.11 15.98 18.28
C GLU A 240 7.78 16.90 17.11
N LEU A 241 7.93 18.21 17.31
CA LEU A 241 7.80 19.18 16.23
C LEU A 241 8.94 19.02 15.22
N PRO A 242 8.74 19.34 13.94
CA PRO A 242 9.79 19.27 12.95
C PRO A 242 10.94 20.21 13.31
N ASN A 243 12.18 19.70 13.24
CA ASN A 243 13.39 20.44 13.67
C ASN A 243 14.18 21.00 12.47
N PHE A 244 13.49 21.64 11.53
CA PHE A 244 14.11 22.26 10.36
C PHE A 244 13.66 23.70 10.24
N SER A 245 14.59 24.60 9.89
CA SER A 245 14.31 26.04 9.70
C SER A 245 13.31 26.31 8.57
N GLU A 246 13.21 25.40 7.61
CA GLU A 246 12.21 25.46 6.55
C GLU A 246 10.79 25.16 7.04
N CYS A 247 10.65 24.46 8.20
CA CYS A 247 9.37 24.09 8.80
C CYS A 247 8.96 25.07 9.90
N ILE A 248 9.92 25.48 10.71
CA ILE A 248 9.78 26.44 11.82
C ILE A 248 10.84 27.53 11.63
N PRO A 249 10.54 28.59 10.85
CA PRO A 249 11.53 29.62 10.57
C PRO A 249 11.78 30.51 11.78
N ASP A 250 13.05 30.86 11.99
CA ASP A 250 13.40 31.96 12.87
C ASP A 250 13.23 33.29 12.11
N THR A 251 12.14 34.01 12.39
CA THR A 251 11.73 35.18 11.60
C THR A 251 11.21 36.31 12.48
N ASN A 252 11.40 37.51 12.01
CA ASN A 252 10.78 38.71 12.59
C ASN A 252 9.49 39.14 11.88
N ASN A 253 9.18 38.53 10.75
CA ASN A 253 7.96 38.83 9.98
C ASN A 253 6.71 38.23 10.63
N ASP A 254 5.56 38.78 10.29
CA ASP A 254 4.29 38.11 10.53
C ASP A 254 4.28 36.76 9.80
N ALA A 255 3.50 35.82 10.28
CA ALA A 255 3.54 34.45 9.81
C ALA A 255 2.16 33.84 9.66
N VAL A 256 2.10 32.81 8.80
CA VAL A 256 1.00 31.87 8.65
C VAL A 256 1.44 30.49 9.10
N ALA A 257 0.60 29.80 9.87
CA ALA A 257 0.83 28.41 10.28
C ALA A 257 -0.09 27.47 9.49
N LEU A 258 0.49 26.46 8.83
CA LEU A 258 -0.21 25.37 8.18
C LEU A 258 -0.26 24.17 9.12
N LEU A 259 -1.45 23.80 9.57
CA LEU A 259 -1.71 22.77 10.56
C LEU A 259 -2.56 21.65 9.97
N GLY A 260 -2.26 20.42 10.33
CA GLY A 260 -3.05 19.26 9.95
C GLY A 260 -2.21 18.02 9.64
N ASP A 261 -2.71 17.19 8.73
CA ASP A 261 -2.07 15.93 8.35
C ASP A 261 -1.35 16.01 6.98
N SER A 262 -1.23 14.89 6.30
CA SER A 262 -0.59 14.81 4.98
C SER A 262 -1.34 15.61 3.90
N HIS A 263 -2.65 15.82 4.03
CA HIS A 263 -3.42 16.66 3.13
C HIS A 263 -3.09 18.15 3.32
N ALA A 264 -2.88 18.59 4.56
CA ALA A 264 -2.35 19.92 4.83
C ALA A 264 -0.94 20.08 4.27
N ALA A 265 -0.05 19.11 4.49
CA ALA A 265 1.32 19.14 3.95
C ALA A 265 1.31 19.29 2.42
N ALA A 266 0.40 18.63 1.72
CA ALA A 266 0.24 18.71 0.27
C ALA A 266 -0.17 20.12 -0.23
N LEU A 267 -0.73 20.96 0.63
CA LEU A 267 -1.10 22.35 0.31
C LEU A 267 0.04 23.35 0.51
N ARG A 268 1.20 22.92 1.04
CA ARG A 268 2.32 23.82 1.39
C ARG A 268 2.71 24.78 0.26
N ALA A 269 2.76 24.30 -0.98
CA ALA A 269 3.15 25.17 -2.10
C ALA A 269 2.16 26.32 -2.32
N GLY A 270 0.85 26.07 -2.18
CA GLY A 270 -0.17 27.11 -2.23
C GLY A 270 -0.08 28.08 -1.05
N VAL A 271 0.20 27.56 0.17
CA VAL A 271 0.41 28.40 1.35
C VAL A 271 1.67 29.27 1.22
N ASN A 272 2.76 28.74 0.67
CA ASN A 272 3.96 29.51 0.37
C ASN A 272 3.64 30.66 -0.60
N HIS A 273 2.89 30.38 -1.66
CA HIS A 273 2.50 31.42 -2.62
C HIS A 273 1.64 32.53 -1.95
N PHE A 274 0.68 32.15 -1.11
CA PHE A 274 -0.09 33.10 -0.31
C PHE A 274 0.83 33.93 0.62
N ALA A 275 1.78 33.29 1.27
CA ALA A 275 2.72 33.93 2.18
C ALA A 275 3.63 34.92 1.45
N GLU A 276 4.13 34.58 0.28
CA GLU A 276 4.97 35.46 -0.56
C GLU A 276 4.23 36.74 -0.92
N LEU A 277 2.97 36.65 -1.35
CA LEU A 277 2.14 37.82 -1.70
C LEU A 277 1.90 38.75 -0.50
N ASN A 278 1.82 38.19 0.70
CA ASN A 278 1.55 38.93 1.94
C ASN A 278 2.80 39.22 2.77
N LYS A 279 4.00 38.81 2.32
CA LYS A 279 5.28 38.92 3.02
C LYS A 279 5.29 38.22 4.39
N PHE A 280 4.59 37.09 4.48
CA PHE A 280 4.54 36.25 5.68
C PHE A 280 5.63 35.17 5.63
N SER A 281 6.05 34.72 6.82
CA SER A 281 6.78 33.48 6.98
C SER A 281 5.84 32.29 7.15
N VAL A 282 6.22 31.08 6.72
CA VAL A 282 5.37 29.89 6.79
C VAL A 282 5.88 28.93 7.85
N TYR A 283 5.04 28.62 8.82
CA TYR A 283 5.21 27.50 9.74
C TYR A 283 4.44 26.30 9.21
N GLN A 284 5.12 25.19 8.95
CA GLN A 284 4.43 23.93 8.63
C GLN A 284 4.53 22.98 9.82
N LEU A 285 3.40 22.68 10.43
CA LEU A 285 3.27 21.87 11.64
C LEU A 285 2.29 20.73 11.36
N THR A 286 2.76 19.77 10.57
CA THR A 286 1.92 18.68 10.03
C THR A 286 2.42 17.31 10.50
N LYS A 287 1.48 16.39 10.80
CA LYS A 287 1.78 15.01 11.19
C LYS A 287 0.90 14.03 10.43
N SER A 288 1.51 13.00 9.87
CA SER A 288 0.80 11.96 9.08
C SER A 288 -0.39 11.39 9.82
N SER A 289 -1.55 11.37 9.13
CA SER A 289 -2.84 10.84 9.66
C SER A 289 -3.31 11.48 10.97
N CYS A 290 -2.83 12.68 11.29
CA CYS A 290 -3.11 13.39 12.55
C CYS A 290 -3.68 14.78 12.26
N PRO A 291 -5.00 14.94 12.08
CA PRO A 291 -5.64 16.23 12.01
C PRO A 291 -5.37 17.04 13.28
N ASN A 292 -5.07 18.33 13.12
CA ASN A 292 -4.75 19.17 14.25
C ASN A 292 -6.04 19.65 14.96
N ILE A 293 -6.70 18.73 15.67
CA ILE A 293 -7.92 18.96 16.44
C ILE A 293 -7.59 18.68 17.91
N ILE A 294 -7.87 19.67 18.79
CA ILE A 294 -7.61 19.54 20.23
C ILE A 294 -8.44 18.41 20.81
N ASP A 295 -7.79 17.58 21.64
CA ASP A 295 -8.38 16.45 22.37
C ASP A 295 -9.20 15.45 21.51
N THR A 296 -9.04 15.55 20.20
CA THR A 296 -9.79 14.69 19.27
C THR A 296 -8.85 14.11 18.20
N PRO A 297 -7.84 13.30 18.60
CA PRO A 297 -6.96 12.65 17.64
C PRO A 297 -7.71 11.56 16.87
N ARG A 298 -7.19 11.21 15.72
CA ARG A 298 -7.67 10.04 14.97
C ARG A 298 -7.10 8.76 15.59
N PHE A 299 -7.97 7.84 16.00
CA PHE A 299 -7.60 6.50 16.43
C PHE A 299 -7.45 5.58 15.22
N ILE A 300 -6.40 4.75 15.22
CA ILE A 300 -6.10 3.77 14.17
C ILE A 300 -5.89 2.42 14.85
N GLY A 301 -6.83 1.48 14.69
CA GLY A 301 -6.83 0.21 15.43
C GLY A 301 -5.58 -0.66 15.20
N LYS A 302 -4.94 -0.52 14.05
CA LYS A 302 -3.68 -1.22 13.75
C LYS A 302 -2.45 -0.54 14.38
N ASN A 303 -2.58 0.70 14.84
CA ASN A 303 -1.52 1.45 15.50
C ASN A 303 -2.10 2.16 16.73
N PRO A 304 -2.20 1.48 17.89
CA PRO A 304 -2.84 2.03 19.08
C PRO A 304 -2.07 3.21 19.70
N GLU A 305 -0.76 3.33 19.46
CA GLU A 305 0.06 4.44 19.94
C GLU A 305 -0.19 5.73 19.15
N HIS A 306 -0.70 5.62 17.92
CA HIS A 306 -0.89 6.76 17.03
C HIS A 306 -1.72 7.89 17.66
N ALA A 307 -2.83 7.56 18.32
CA ALA A 307 -3.70 8.55 18.95
C ALA A 307 -2.98 9.32 20.07
N THR A 308 -2.15 8.66 20.86
CA THR A 308 -1.33 9.30 21.91
C THR A 308 -0.29 10.23 21.29
N LEU A 309 0.47 9.76 20.30
CA LEU A 309 1.44 10.58 19.60
C LEU A 309 0.80 11.77 18.87
N CYS A 310 -0.36 11.57 18.26
CA CYS A 310 -1.13 12.62 17.61
C CYS A 310 -1.60 13.69 18.63
N ASN A 311 -2.19 13.26 19.75
CA ASN A 311 -2.68 14.18 20.77
C ASN A 311 -1.54 15.01 21.41
N ASN A 312 -0.40 14.38 21.68
CA ASN A 312 0.77 15.07 22.21
C ASN A 312 1.36 16.07 21.20
N PHE A 313 1.45 15.66 19.91
CA PHE A 313 1.87 16.55 18.84
C PHE A 313 0.94 17.77 18.72
N ASN A 314 -0.37 17.55 18.72
CA ASN A 314 -1.37 18.63 18.64
C ASN A 314 -1.23 19.61 19.81
N LYS A 315 -0.97 19.14 21.03
CA LYS A 315 -0.70 20.03 22.19
C LYS A 315 0.55 20.89 21.98
N LYS A 316 1.68 20.29 21.55
CA LYS A 316 2.92 21.03 21.24
C LYS A 316 2.71 22.06 20.13
N VAL A 317 1.95 21.72 19.08
CA VAL A 317 1.60 22.65 18.00
C VAL A 317 0.77 23.81 18.51
N MET A 318 -0.28 23.53 19.31
CA MET A 318 -1.12 24.58 19.88
C MET A 318 -0.32 25.50 20.81
N ASP A 319 0.53 24.96 21.67
CA ASP A 319 1.39 25.76 22.55
C ASP A 319 2.31 26.71 21.75
N LEU A 320 2.92 26.21 20.66
CA LEU A 320 3.74 27.04 19.79
C LEU A 320 2.90 28.13 19.11
N VAL A 321 1.77 27.78 18.54
CA VAL A 321 0.92 28.72 17.77
C VAL A 321 0.32 29.78 18.66
N LEU A 322 -0.17 29.43 19.85
CA LEU A 322 -0.81 30.36 20.76
C LEU A 322 0.22 31.36 21.36
N ASN A 323 1.40 30.87 21.72
CA ASN A 323 2.44 31.71 22.32
C ASN A 323 3.21 32.56 21.30
N ASN A 324 3.18 32.21 20.00
CA ASN A 324 3.87 32.98 18.98
C ASN A 324 2.97 34.08 18.41
N LYS A 325 3.21 35.34 18.87
CA LYS A 325 2.44 36.51 18.43
C LYS A 325 2.67 36.90 16.96
N LYS A 326 3.70 36.38 16.30
CA LYS A 326 3.97 36.62 14.87
C LYS A 326 3.03 35.80 13.99
N ILE A 327 2.55 34.65 14.45
CA ILE A 327 1.57 33.84 13.72
C ILE A 327 0.21 34.57 13.78
N LYS A 328 -0.19 35.13 12.65
CA LYS A 328 -1.47 35.87 12.49
C LYS A 328 -2.54 34.98 11.90
N PHE A 329 -2.19 34.17 10.93
CA PHE A 329 -3.08 33.27 10.21
C PHE A 329 -2.79 31.82 10.56
N VAL A 330 -3.86 31.03 10.65
CA VAL A 330 -3.80 29.58 10.83
C VAL A 330 -4.64 28.95 9.71
N ILE A 331 -3.99 28.16 8.87
CA ILE A 331 -4.64 27.35 7.84
C ILE A 331 -4.76 25.94 8.41
N LEU A 332 -6.01 25.50 8.59
CA LEU A 332 -6.36 24.14 9.03
C LEU A 332 -6.81 23.33 7.84
N SER A 333 -6.18 22.22 7.57
CA SER A 333 -6.57 21.25 6.55
C SER A 333 -6.21 19.83 7.00
N ALA A 334 -7.01 18.86 6.63
CA ALA A 334 -6.72 17.45 6.88
C ALA A 334 -7.55 16.57 5.95
N PHE A 335 -7.28 15.28 5.95
CA PHE A 335 -8.19 14.28 5.40
C PHE A 335 -9.34 14.05 6.40
N TRP A 336 -10.32 14.97 6.37
CA TRP A 336 -11.39 15.01 7.36
C TRP A 336 -12.25 13.76 7.38
N ASP A 337 -12.56 13.19 6.22
CA ASP A 337 -13.39 11.98 6.09
C ASP A 337 -12.71 10.72 6.65
N ALA A 338 -11.37 10.71 6.79
CA ALA A 338 -10.63 9.52 7.20
C ALA A 338 -10.97 9.00 8.60
N GLY A 339 -11.53 9.84 9.46
CA GLY A 339 -11.89 9.52 10.84
C GLY A 339 -13.40 9.34 11.07
N ILE A 340 -14.22 9.44 10.03
CA ILE A 340 -15.68 9.36 10.13
C ILE A 340 -16.19 7.98 9.69
N ASP A 341 -17.39 7.62 10.15
CA ASP A 341 -18.12 6.39 9.78
C ASP A 341 -17.33 5.07 10.02
N LYS A 342 -16.47 5.06 11.06
CA LYS A 342 -15.76 3.86 11.48
C LYS A 342 -16.59 3.14 12.56
N LEU A 343 -17.13 1.99 12.20
CA LEU A 343 -18.04 1.19 13.03
C LEU A 343 -17.42 0.62 14.33
N ASN A 344 -16.08 0.64 14.47
CA ASN A 344 -15.40 0.13 15.64
C ASN A 344 -14.85 1.28 16.48
N GLY A 345 -15.18 1.34 17.76
CA GLY A 345 -14.70 2.35 18.71
C GLY A 345 -13.16 2.45 18.86
N SER A 346 -12.38 1.57 18.20
CA SER A 346 -10.92 1.63 18.09
C SER A 346 -10.43 2.43 16.89
N ASN A 347 -11.31 2.92 16.01
CA ASN A 347 -10.97 3.66 14.80
C ASN A 347 -11.75 4.98 14.73
N GLY A 348 -11.16 5.96 14.07
CA GLY A 348 -11.83 7.24 13.80
C GLY A 348 -11.57 8.31 14.84
N TYR A 349 -12.39 9.38 14.81
CA TYR A 349 -12.30 10.48 15.76
C TYR A 349 -12.97 10.13 17.09
N HIS A 350 -12.24 10.26 18.17
CA HIS A 350 -12.76 10.10 19.52
C HIS A 350 -12.12 11.14 20.45
N SER A 351 -12.85 11.57 21.49
CA SER A 351 -12.25 12.35 22.56
C SER A 351 -11.13 11.58 23.22
N PHE A 352 -9.99 12.21 23.46
CA PHE A 352 -8.83 11.59 24.09
C PHE A 352 -8.98 11.54 25.62
N SER A 353 -9.47 12.65 26.20
CA SER A 353 -9.65 12.81 27.66
C SER A 353 -11.09 12.56 28.13
N GLY A 354 -12.07 12.59 27.22
CA GLY A 354 -13.49 12.49 27.54
C GLY A 354 -14.15 11.15 27.19
N ASP A 355 -15.44 11.21 26.88
CA ASP A 355 -16.25 10.03 26.58
C ASP A 355 -15.94 9.47 25.18
N ARG A 356 -15.36 8.28 25.15
CA ARG A 356 -15.05 7.54 23.91
C ARG A 356 -16.25 6.81 23.30
N SER A 357 -17.39 6.80 23.96
CA SER A 357 -18.63 6.22 23.43
C SER A 357 -19.34 7.18 22.46
N MET A 358 -18.87 8.43 22.40
CA MET A 358 -19.38 9.44 21.49
C MET A 358 -19.16 9.01 20.03
N ASP A 359 -20.17 9.24 19.20
CA ASP A 359 -20.08 9.05 17.76
C ASP A 359 -18.94 9.87 17.14
N ASN A 360 -18.26 9.31 16.14
CA ASN A 360 -17.10 9.94 15.46
C ASN A 360 -17.44 11.34 14.90
N MET A 361 -18.63 11.51 14.35
CA MET A 361 -19.06 12.80 13.80
C MET A 361 -19.28 13.83 14.90
N ALA A 362 -19.88 13.42 16.03
CA ALA A 362 -20.09 14.30 17.18
C ALA A 362 -18.75 14.71 17.79
N ALA A 363 -17.81 13.76 17.96
CA ALA A 363 -16.47 14.03 18.45
C ALA A 363 -15.71 15.02 17.51
N PHE A 364 -15.79 14.80 16.20
CA PHE A 364 -15.21 15.68 15.18
C PHE A 364 -15.78 17.10 15.28
N ASN A 365 -17.11 17.25 15.30
CA ASN A 365 -17.77 18.55 15.37
C ASN A 365 -17.38 19.32 16.64
N LEU A 366 -17.40 18.68 17.81
CA LEU A 366 -17.02 19.29 19.07
C LEU A 366 -15.53 19.70 19.09
N GLY A 367 -14.64 18.78 18.73
CA GLY A 367 -13.20 19.02 18.74
C GLY A 367 -12.79 20.14 17.77
N LEU A 368 -13.35 20.14 16.56
CA LEU A 368 -13.06 21.18 15.56
C LEU A 368 -13.55 22.55 16.02
N ARG A 369 -14.76 22.65 16.57
CA ARG A 369 -15.30 23.90 17.12
C ARG A 369 -14.47 24.43 18.28
N GLU A 370 -14.06 23.57 19.21
CA GLU A 370 -13.24 23.98 20.35
C GLU A 370 -11.84 24.42 19.89
N THR A 371 -11.23 23.73 18.92
CA THR A 371 -9.96 24.13 18.31
C THR A 371 -10.05 25.54 17.72
N ILE A 372 -11.08 25.79 16.93
CA ILE A 372 -11.33 27.09 16.30
C ILE A 372 -11.59 28.17 17.33
N LYS A 373 -12.39 27.90 18.33
CA LYS A 373 -12.68 28.84 19.43
C LYS A 373 -11.40 29.28 20.15
N ILE A 374 -10.56 28.31 20.56
CA ILE A 374 -9.29 28.61 21.26
C ILE A 374 -8.37 29.45 20.38
N LEU A 375 -8.20 29.13 19.11
CA LEU A 375 -7.38 29.91 18.19
C LEU A 375 -7.89 31.35 18.04
N ARG A 376 -9.21 31.55 17.91
CA ARG A 376 -9.82 32.88 17.76
C ARG A 376 -9.72 33.70 19.03
N GLU A 377 -9.98 33.13 20.19
CA GLU A 377 -9.85 33.83 21.48
C GLU A 377 -8.40 34.30 21.72
N ASN A 378 -7.41 33.66 21.06
CA ASN A 378 -6.00 34.07 21.07
C ASN A 378 -5.61 34.93 19.85
N GLY A 379 -6.61 35.55 19.18
CA GLY A 379 -6.40 36.55 18.12
C GLY A 379 -5.89 35.98 16.79
N LYS A 380 -6.06 34.69 16.52
CA LYS A 380 -5.66 34.08 15.25
C LYS A 380 -6.79 34.19 14.23
N GLN A 381 -6.45 34.55 12.99
CA GLN A 381 -7.36 34.47 11.85
C GLN A 381 -7.30 33.08 11.26
N ILE A 382 -8.45 32.44 11.02
CA ILE A 382 -8.51 31.03 10.64
C ILE A 382 -9.05 30.90 9.21
N ILE A 383 -8.32 30.09 8.45
CA ILE A 383 -8.75 29.60 7.13
C ILE A 383 -8.89 28.08 7.26
N LEU A 384 -10.10 27.59 7.07
CA LEU A 384 -10.39 26.15 7.11
C LEU A 384 -10.53 25.64 5.68
N VAL A 385 -9.74 24.65 5.32
CA VAL A 385 -9.72 24.08 3.97
C VAL A 385 -10.39 22.71 4.01
N LYS A 386 -11.40 22.51 3.16
CA LYS A 386 -12.09 21.23 2.98
C LYS A 386 -11.18 20.19 2.31
N ASP A 387 -11.64 18.94 2.27
CA ASP A 387 -10.94 17.87 1.56
C ASP A 387 -10.81 18.17 0.06
N VAL A 388 -9.67 17.82 -0.50
CA VAL A 388 -9.45 17.86 -1.94
C VAL A 388 -10.26 16.76 -2.64
N PRO A 389 -10.64 16.92 -3.91
CA PRO A 389 -11.22 15.83 -4.70
C PRO A 389 -10.27 14.62 -4.74
N MET A 390 -10.78 13.43 -4.46
CA MET A 390 -10.02 12.19 -4.50
C MET A 390 -10.44 11.35 -5.69
N PHE A 391 -9.48 10.73 -6.37
CA PHE A 391 -9.76 9.88 -7.51
C PHE A 391 -9.86 8.40 -7.12
N LYS A 392 -10.70 7.64 -7.84
CA LYS A 392 -10.80 6.17 -7.70
C LYS A 392 -9.56 5.44 -8.24
N PHE A 393 -8.66 6.16 -8.90
CA PHE A 393 -7.41 5.67 -9.49
C PHE A 393 -6.21 6.47 -8.99
N ASP A 394 -5.02 5.89 -9.09
CA ASP A 394 -3.75 6.59 -8.82
C ASP A 394 -3.38 7.46 -10.04
N VAL A 395 -3.34 8.77 -9.83
CA VAL A 395 -3.13 9.76 -10.91
C VAL A 395 -1.77 9.57 -11.60
N VAL A 396 -0.71 9.30 -10.85
CA VAL A 396 0.62 9.06 -11.44
C VAL A 396 0.59 7.82 -12.31
N LYS A 397 -0.03 6.73 -11.83
CA LYS A 397 -0.16 5.51 -12.64
C LYS A 397 -0.98 5.74 -13.89
N GLU A 398 -2.06 6.53 -13.83
CA GLU A 398 -2.87 6.90 -15.00
C GLU A 398 -2.05 7.63 -16.06
N VAL A 399 -1.26 8.62 -15.64
CA VAL A 399 -0.35 9.33 -16.54
C VAL A 399 0.70 8.39 -17.14
N LEU A 400 1.26 7.46 -16.34
CA LEU A 400 2.22 6.48 -16.83
C LEU A 400 1.61 5.48 -17.82
N ILE A 401 0.38 5.03 -17.57
CA ILE A 401 -0.35 4.12 -18.47
C ILE A 401 -0.56 4.81 -19.83
N ASN A 402 -1.04 6.04 -19.82
CA ASN A 402 -1.35 6.77 -21.06
C ASN A 402 -0.11 7.21 -21.84
N ASN A 403 1.06 7.32 -21.20
CA ASN A 403 2.28 7.86 -21.82
C ASN A 403 3.39 6.82 -22.07
N ILE A 404 3.21 5.56 -21.64
CA ILE A 404 4.15 4.46 -21.93
C ILE A 404 3.47 3.50 -22.92
N PRO A 405 3.99 3.34 -24.16
CA PRO A 405 3.28 2.63 -25.25
C PRO A 405 2.76 1.23 -24.89
N LEU A 406 3.59 0.42 -24.22
CA LEU A 406 3.16 -0.94 -23.81
C LEU A 406 2.04 -0.91 -22.75
N ARG A 407 2.11 0.05 -21.81
CA ARG A 407 1.06 0.20 -20.78
C ARG A 407 -0.22 0.74 -21.38
N SER A 408 -0.13 1.70 -22.30
CA SER A 408 -1.29 2.24 -23.03
C SER A 408 -2.00 1.12 -23.80
N PHE A 409 -1.27 0.32 -24.59
CA PHE A 409 -1.86 -0.81 -25.30
C PHE A 409 -2.58 -1.82 -24.40
N ILE A 410 -1.99 -2.16 -23.25
CA ILE A 410 -2.64 -3.07 -22.28
C ILE A 410 -3.81 -2.36 -21.60
N GLY A 411 -3.68 -1.08 -21.26
CA GLY A 411 -4.73 -0.25 -20.67
C GLY A 411 -5.96 -0.17 -21.57
N ASP A 412 -5.79 0.11 -22.85
CA ASP A 412 -6.86 0.19 -23.86
C ASP A 412 -7.67 -1.10 -23.96
N VAL A 413 -7.01 -2.25 -23.78
CA VAL A 413 -7.66 -3.57 -23.77
C VAL A 413 -8.44 -3.82 -22.49
N LEU A 414 -7.97 -3.33 -21.35
CA LEU A 414 -8.52 -3.63 -20.03
C LEU A 414 -9.49 -2.57 -19.51
N ILE A 415 -9.35 -1.31 -19.93
CA ILE A 415 -10.07 -0.14 -19.40
C ILE A 415 -10.84 0.52 -20.55
N ALA A 416 -12.16 0.56 -20.44
CA ALA A 416 -13.02 1.10 -21.50
C ALA A 416 -13.27 2.62 -21.42
N SER A 417 -12.73 3.33 -20.42
CA SER A 417 -13.00 4.75 -20.19
C SER A 417 -11.74 5.59 -20.35
N HIS A 418 -11.75 6.51 -21.30
CA HIS A 418 -10.71 7.53 -21.44
C HIS A 418 -11.18 8.83 -20.80
N ASP A 419 -10.37 9.41 -19.94
CA ASP A 419 -10.58 10.74 -19.39
C ASP A 419 -10.20 11.81 -20.43
N ILE A 420 -10.90 12.93 -20.41
CA ILE A 420 -10.74 13.98 -21.43
C ILE A 420 -9.91 15.13 -20.84
N ASN A 421 -8.80 15.48 -21.51
CA ASN A 421 -8.01 16.68 -21.22
C ASN A 421 -7.52 16.84 -19.78
N GLY A 422 -7.27 15.76 -19.06
CA GLY A 422 -6.80 15.80 -17.68
C GLY A 422 -7.91 16.04 -16.65
N TYR A 423 -9.17 15.84 -17.00
CA TYR A 423 -10.34 15.83 -16.12
C TYR A 423 -10.94 14.45 -16.03
N SER A 424 -11.41 14.07 -14.83
CA SER A 424 -12.07 12.78 -14.61
C SER A 424 -13.31 12.95 -13.72
N LYS A 425 -14.35 12.15 -14.05
CA LYS A 425 -15.53 11.96 -13.19
C LYS A 425 -15.37 10.79 -12.23
N ARG A 426 -14.26 10.03 -12.33
CA ARG A 426 -13.97 8.90 -11.46
C ARG A 426 -13.42 9.36 -10.11
N ILE A 427 -14.24 10.11 -9.36
CA ILE A 427 -13.93 10.62 -8.03
C ILE A 427 -14.59 9.77 -6.94
N GLU A 428 -13.98 9.73 -5.76
CA GLU A 428 -14.62 9.20 -4.55
C GLU A 428 -15.73 10.15 -4.09
N GLU A 429 -16.81 9.60 -3.55
CA GLU A 429 -17.85 10.40 -2.93
C GLU A 429 -17.34 10.97 -1.60
N LYS A 430 -17.42 12.27 -1.42
CA LYS A 430 -17.13 12.94 -0.15
C LYS A 430 -18.27 12.71 0.85
N ASN A 431 -17.94 12.67 2.12
CA ASN A 431 -18.95 12.62 3.17
C ASN A 431 -19.63 13.99 3.34
N SER A 432 -20.83 14.11 2.81
CA SER A 432 -21.61 15.36 2.86
C SER A 432 -21.86 15.87 4.30
N ASN A 433 -21.88 14.99 5.30
CA ASN A 433 -22.06 15.40 6.70
C ASN A 433 -20.81 16.09 7.25
N VAL A 434 -19.61 15.72 6.81
CA VAL A 434 -18.37 16.43 7.15
C VAL A 434 -18.38 17.83 6.56
N ASP A 435 -18.72 17.95 5.29
CA ASP A 435 -18.85 19.24 4.62
C ASP A 435 -19.88 20.14 5.31
N LEU A 436 -21.03 19.58 5.73
CA LEU A 436 -22.06 20.33 6.50
C LEU A 436 -21.53 20.82 7.85
N VAL A 437 -20.75 20.03 8.58
CA VAL A 437 -20.12 20.48 9.84
C VAL A 437 -19.18 21.63 9.59
N ILE A 438 -18.33 21.55 8.55
CA ILE A 438 -17.38 22.60 8.17
C ILE A 438 -18.13 23.87 7.74
N ASP A 439 -19.13 23.75 6.88
CA ASP A 439 -19.94 24.91 6.39
C ASP A 439 -20.65 25.62 7.52
N ASN A 440 -21.18 24.91 8.51
CA ASN A 440 -21.81 25.51 9.69
C ASN A 440 -20.82 26.29 10.58
N ILE A 441 -19.52 26.11 10.42
CA ILE A 441 -18.48 26.91 11.10
C ILE A 441 -18.31 28.28 10.46
N SER A 442 -18.63 28.46 9.18
CA SER A 442 -18.50 29.74 8.47
C SER A 442 -19.24 30.89 9.18
N SER A 443 -20.39 30.59 9.83
CA SER A 443 -21.15 31.55 10.62
C SER A 443 -20.37 32.15 11.80
N THR A 444 -19.25 31.59 12.16
CA THR A 444 -18.38 32.05 13.25
C THR A 444 -17.28 33.02 12.81
N GLY A 445 -17.28 33.49 11.54
CA GLY A 445 -16.24 34.39 11.00
C GLY A 445 -14.94 33.66 10.61
N VAL A 446 -14.99 32.37 10.35
CA VAL A 446 -13.90 31.56 9.76
C VAL A 446 -14.05 31.59 8.25
N ARG A 447 -12.94 31.82 7.53
CA ARG A 447 -12.92 31.72 6.07
C ARG A 447 -12.80 30.24 5.69
N ILE A 448 -13.75 29.77 4.87
CA ILE A 448 -13.72 28.38 4.35
C ILE A 448 -13.27 28.41 2.89
N ILE A 449 -12.42 27.45 2.52
CA ILE A 449 -11.98 27.22 1.14
C ILE A 449 -12.35 25.79 0.78
N ASP A 450 -13.10 25.63 -0.32
CA ASP A 450 -13.33 24.32 -0.93
C ASP A 450 -12.42 24.16 -2.15
N PRO A 451 -11.41 23.27 -2.10
CA PRO A 451 -10.56 23.02 -3.25
C PRO A 451 -11.32 22.54 -4.48
N SER A 452 -12.53 21.99 -4.32
CA SER A 452 -13.36 21.55 -5.43
C SER A 452 -13.78 22.71 -6.33
N ASP A 453 -13.97 23.92 -5.79
CA ASP A 453 -14.34 25.11 -6.56
C ASP A 453 -13.27 25.48 -7.59
N SER A 454 -12.01 25.19 -7.27
CA SER A 454 -10.86 25.51 -8.13
C SER A 454 -10.38 24.33 -8.97
N LEU A 455 -10.72 23.09 -8.56
CA LEU A 455 -10.23 21.86 -9.21
C LEU A 455 -11.28 21.15 -10.03
N CYS A 456 -12.60 21.45 -9.86
CA CYS A 456 -13.65 20.71 -10.53
C CYS A 456 -14.52 21.61 -11.42
N GLU A 457 -14.92 21.05 -12.56
CA GLU A 457 -15.84 21.64 -13.52
C GLU A 457 -16.96 20.65 -13.87
N LYS A 458 -17.90 21.03 -14.73
CA LYS A 458 -18.98 20.14 -15.21
C LYS A 458 -18.47 18.86 -15.87
N VAL A 459 -17.28 18.90 -16.45
CA VAL A 459 -16.63 17.77 -17.13
C VAL A 459 -15.97 16.78 -16.17
N GLY A 460 -15.75 17.16 -14.91
CA GLY A 460 -15.10 16.37 -13.87
C GLY A 460 -14.09 17.19 -13.07
N CYS A 461 -13.33 16.52 -12.20
CA CYS A 461 -12.25 17.16 -11.45
C CYS A 461 -10.92 17.01 -12.17
N GLN A 462 -10.12 18.05 -12.13
CA GLN A 462 -8.84 18.16 -12.80
C GLN A 462 -7.77 17.35 -12.06
N TYR A 463 -7.05 16.53 -12.79
CA TYR A 463 -5.90 15.78 -12.28
C TYR A 463 -4.59 16.10 -13.01
N MET A 464 -4.67 16.87 -14.10
CA MET A 464 -3.51 17.36 -14.87
C MET A 464 -3.68 18.83 -15.27
N ILE A 465 -2.59 19.59 -15.28
CA ILE A 465 -2.51 20.95 -15.81
C ILE A 465 -1.36 20.99 -16.82
N ARG A 466 -1.64 21.40 -18.08
CA ARG A 466 -0.63 21.52 -19.16
C ARG A 466 0.29 20.28 -19.26
N ASN A 467 -0.31 19.10 -19.28
CA ASN A 467 0.38 17.80 -19.31
C ASN A 467 1.19 17.44 -18.05
N ASN A 468 1.04 18.15 -16.95
CA ASN A 468 1.65 17.80 -15.67
C ASN A 468 0.58 17.29 -14.71
N ALA A 469 0.81 16.16 -14.08
CA ALA A 469 -0.03 15.69 -13.00
C ALA A 469 0.00 16.69 -11.84
N ILE A 470 -1.15 16.91 -11.20
CA ILE A 470 -1.28 17.80 -10.03
C ILE A 470 -1.47 17.02 -8.72
N TYR A 471 -1.50 15.69 -8.81
CA TYR A 471 -1.48 14.78 -7.67
C TYR A 471 -0.26 13.86 -7.79
N TYR A 472 0.25 13.36 -6.66
CA TYR A 472 1.31 12.35 -6.63
C TYR A 472 0.82 10.94 -6.28
N ASP A 473 -0.44 10.80 -5.95
CA ASP A 473 -1.20 9.56 -5.83
C ASP A 473 -2.68 9.80 -6.18
N ARG A 474 -3.62 9.11 -5.54
CA ARG A 474 -5.05 9.29 -5.79
C ARG A 474 -5.69 10.45 -5.02
N GLN A 475 -5.04 10.97 -3.97
CA GLN A 475 -5.65 11.89 -3.00
C GLN A 475 -4.74 13.04 -2.54
N HIS A 476 -3.42 12.92 -2.70
CA HIS A 476 -2.51 13.97 -2.28
C HIS A 476 -2.07 14.83 -3.47
N LEU A 477 -2.21 16.13 -3.32
CA LEU A 477 -1.72 17.10 -4.30
C LEU A 477 -0.18 17.18 -4.27
N ASN A 478 0.41 17.43 -5.43
CA ASN A 478 1.80 17.90 -5.51
C ASN A 478 1.87 19.43 -5.45
N SER A 479 3.05 20.00 -5.59
CA SER A 479 3.24 21.45 -5.51
C SER A 479 2.38 22.25 -6.48
N LEU A 480 2.20 21.76 -7.72
CA LEU A 480 1.33 22.44 -8.70
C LEU A 480 -0.13 22.36 -8.28
N GLY A 481 -0.57 21.21 -7.80
CA GLY A 481 -1.92 21.01 -7.31
C GLY A 481 -2.23 21.84 -6.07
N GLY A 482 -1.27 21.96 -5.14
CA GLY A 482 -1.41 22.78 -3.94
C GLY A 482 -1.62 24.28 -4.26
N VAL A 483 -0.91 24.81 -5.25
CA VAL A 483 -1.11 26.19 -5.72
C VAL A 483 -2.49 26.34 -6.38
N GLN A 484 -2.89 25.39 -7.24
CA GLN A 484 -4.19 25.44 -7.91
C GLN A 484 -5.36 25.33 -6.92
N ALA A 485 -5.25 24.45 -5.94
CA ALA A 485 -6.29 24.20 -4.94
C ALA A 485 -6.59 25.42 -4.04
N LEU A 486 -5.57 26.25 -3.81
CA LEU A 486 -5.67 27.46 -2.98
C LEU A 486 -5.72 28.75 -3.78
N LYS A 487 -6.03 28.72 -5.09
CA LYS A 487 -6.06 29.95 -5.89
C LYS A 487 -7.03 31.00 -5.36
N ASP A 488 -8.11 30.60 -4.67
CA ASP A 488 -9.12 31.49 -4.11
C ASP A 488 -8.78 32.02 -2.70
N ILE A 489 -7.59 31.68 -2.18
CA ILE A 489 -7.07 32.21 -0.91
C ILE A 489 -6.50 33.63 -1.08
N TYR A 490 -6.14 34.01 -2.30
CA TYR A 490 -5.44 35.26 -2.65
C TYR A 490 -6.37 36.47 -2.72
#